data_ffb4ca4ef3d4e85e36c0b85a109af1a7
#
_entry.id   ffb4ca4ef3d4e85e36c0b85a109af1a7
#
_cell.length_a   1.000
_cell.length_b   1.000
_cell.length_c   1.000
_cell.angle_alpha   90.00
_cell.angle_beta   90.00
_cell.angle_gamma   90.00
#
_symmetry.space_group_name_H-M   'P 1'
#
loop_
_entity.id
_entity.type
_entity.pdbx_description
1 polymer ?
#
loop_
_entity_poly.entity_id
_entity_poly.type
_entity_poly.pdbx_seq_one_letter_code
_entity_poly.pdbx_strand_id
1 'polypeptide(L)'
;MTRDVWSERAEAFRESSVHRSGEDLDLLVEWCEPGASVTALDVATGGGHVARRLRQAGCTVVSVDPAPGMKPDVIASAENLPFADGSFDVVACRIAAHHFADVPAAVGERARVAADRVVVEDLLFEDEQFEEAHRLRDPTHIRSLAEDEWRRLFEQVGLRVDAVEVFGERALELEPWLERVDCRGDDAVRVRELLAPWTDADGRVPMRTIVLRGRKS
;
A
#
# COMPACT_ATOMS: atom_id res chain seq x y z
N MET A 1 -23.44 -13.64 0.50
CA MET A 1 -22.16 -13.44 1.23
C MET A 1 -21.16 -13.01 0.18
N THR A 2 -20.64 -11.80 0.27
CA THR A 2 -19.55 -11.34 -0.59
C THR A 2 -18.32 -12.18 -0.27
N ARG A 3 -17.67 -12.71 -1.30
CA ARG A 3 -16.45 -13.54 -1.16
C ARG A 3 -15.34 -12.69 -0.53
N ASP A 4 -14.75 -13.15 0.56
CA ASP A 4 -13.61 -12.48 1.19
C ASP A 4 -12.30 -12.84 0.47
N VAL A 5 -12.10 -12.19 -0.67
CA VAL A 5 -10.96 -12.41 -1.57
C VAL A 5 -9.62 -12.19 -0.84
N TRP A 6 -9.57 -11.26 0.10
CA TRP A 6 -8.34 -10.94 0.83
C TRP A 6 -7.95 -12.05 1.81
N SER A 7 -8.92 -12.59 2.56
CA SER A 7 -8.65 -13.74 3.43
C SER A 7 -8.20 -14.97 2.64
N GLU A 8 -8.75 -15.20 1.45
CA GLU A 8 -8.33 -16.29 0.57
C GLU A 8 -6.90 -16.12 0.05
N ARG A 9 -6.48 -14.88 -0.24
CA ARG A 9 -5.14 -14.54 -0.72
C ARG A 9 -4.09 -14.39 0.40
N ALA A 10 -4.47 -14.46 1.67
CA ALA A 10 -3.62 -14.08 2.81
C ALA A 10 -2.30 -14.85 2.87
N GLU A 11 -2.29 -16.14 2.55
CA GLU A 11 -1.05 -16.94 2.54
C GLU A 11 -0.08 -16.46 1.46
N ALA A 12 -0.59 -16.22 0.25
CA ALA A 12 0.22 -15.71 -0.85
C ALA A 12 0.86 -14.34 -0.51
N PHE A 13 0.15 -13.47 0.22
CA PHE A 13 0.71 -12.19 0.67
C PHE A 13 1.79 -12.38 1.74
N ARG A 14 1.62 -13.30 2.69
CA ARG A 14 2.63 -13.61 3.72
C ARG A 14 3.92 -14.16 3.13
N GLU A 15 3.81 -15.00 2.09
CA GLU A 15 4.95 -15.65 1.44
C GLU A 15 5.58 -14.81 0.32
N SER A 16 4.90 -13.74 -0.11
CA SER A 16 5.34 -12.91 -1.22
C SER A 16 6.74 -12.31 -1.00
N SER A 17 7.71 -12.78 -1.77
CA SER A 17 9.07 -12.23 -1.77
C SER A 17 9.10 -10.75 -2.19
N VAL A 18 8.20 -10.37 -3.09
CA VAL A 18 8.06 -9.01 -3.62
C VAL A 18 7.67 -7.99 -2.54
N HIS A 19 6.85 -8.40 -1.54
CA HIS A 19 6.41 -7.52 -0.46
C HIS A 19 7.29 -7.61 0.79
N ARG A 20 8.14 -8.64 0.89
CA ARG A 20 8.94 -8.94 2.09
C ARG A 20 10.17 -8.05 2.24
N SER A 21 10.73 -7.56 1.16
CA SER A 21 11.98 -6.78 1.10
C SER A 21 11.99 -5.85 -0.11
N GLY A 22 12.79 -4.82 -0.04
CA GLY A 22 12.99 -3.84 -1.09
C GLY A 22 13.43 -2.52 -0.49
N GLU A 23 14.13 -1.70 -1.27
CA GLU A 23 14.57 -0.37 -0.85
C GLU A 23 13.39 0.53 -0.50
N ASP A 24 12.25 0.35 -1.16
CA ASP A 24 10.97 1.00 -0.89
C ASP A 24 10.48 0.71 0.54
N LEU A 25 10.45 -0.58 0.95
CA LEU A 25 10.09 -0.95 2.32
C LEU A 25 11.12 -0.45 3.34
N ASP A 26 12.41 -0.53 3.01
CA ASP A 26 13.48 -0.05 3.89
C ASP A 26 13.33 1.45 4.14
N LEU A 27 13.06 2.23 3.10
CA LEU A 27 12.82 3.67 3.20
C LEU A 27 11.54 3.99 3.98
N LEU A 28 10.43 3.28 3.72
CA LEU A 28 9.19 3.45 4.48
C LEU A 28 9.45 3.25 5.98
N VAL A 29 10.16 2.17 6.34
CA VAL A 29 10.52 1.89 7.75
C VAL A 29 11.44 2.96 8.33
N GLU A 30 12.44 3.41 7.59
CA GLU A 30 13.33 4.51 8.00
C GLU A 30 12.52 5.79 8.28
N TRP A 31 11.60 6.15 7.39
CA TRP A 31 10.77 7.35 7.54
C TRP A 31 9.71 7.23 8.64
N CYS A 32 9.41 6.03 9.10
CA CYS A 32 8.67 5.83 10.34
C CYS A 32 9.48 6.22 11.58
N GLU A 33 10.79 6.45 11.47
CA GLU A 33 11.70 6.81 12.57
C GLU A 33 11.51 5.87 13.77
N PRO A 34 11.74 4.57 13.59
CA PRO A 34 11.41 3.57 14.59
C PRO A 34 12.30 3.66 15.83
N GLY A 35 11.78 3.23 16.97
CA GLY A 35 12.51 3.19 18.24
C GLY A 35 11.69 2.58 19.37
N ALA A 36 12.34 2.29 20.50
CA ALA A 36 11.72 1.57 21.62
C ALA A 36 10.55 2.33 22.30
N SER A 37 10.50 3.66 22.16
CA SER A 37 9.41 4.49 22.67
C SER A 37 8.33 4.80 21.63
N VAL A 38 8.49 4.35 20.38
CA VAL A 38 7.59 4.69 19.27
C VAL A 38 6.43 3.69 19.23
N THR A 39 5.22 4.23 19.24
CA THR A 39 3.98 3.50 18.97
C THR A 39 3.62 3.64 17.49
N ALA A 40 3.40 2.54 16.80
CA ALA A 40 3.12 2.51 15.36
C ALA A 40 1.82 1.77 15.05
N LEU A 41 1.08 2.27 14.08
CA LEU A 41 -0.07 1.58 13.47
C LEU A 41 0.28 1.18 12.03
N ASP A 42 0.11 -0.10 11.69
CA ASP A 42 0.23 -0.62 10.33
C ASP A 42 -1.17 -0.86 9.76
N VAL A 43 -1.62 0.04 8.87
CA VAL A 43 -2.98 0.03 8.28
C VAL A 43 -2.99 -0.75 6.98
N ALA A 44 -3.99 -1.63 6.83
CA ALA A 44 -4.07 -2.62 5.75
C ALA A 44 -2.80 -3.48 5.71
N THR A 45 -2.52 -4.11 6.86
CA THR A 45 -1.25 -4.80 7.12
C THR A 45 -0.95 -5.96 6.17
N GLY A 46 -1.98 -6.57 5.55
CA GLY A 46 -1.85 -7.67 4.62
C GLY A 46 -0.96 -8.80 5.18
N GLY A 47 0.16 -9.08 4.51
CA GLY A 47 1.15 -10.08 4.96
C GLY A 47 1.93 -9.73 6.23
N GLY A 48 1.70 -8.55 6.83
CA GLY A 48 2.35 -8.10 8.07
C GLY A 48 3.81 -7.69 7.91
N HIS A 49 4.23 -7.33 6.72
CA HIS A 49 5.65 -7.05 6.44
C HIS A 49 6.12 -5.76 7.12
N VAL A 50 5.33 -4.68 7.06
CA VAL A 50 5.62 -3.40 7.73
C VAL A 50 5.60 -3.58 9.23
N ALA A 51 4.52 -4.15 9.80
CA ALA A 51 4.39 -4.41 11.23
C ALA A 51 5.59 -5.21 11.78
N ARG A 52 6.01 -6.27 11.06
CA ARG A 52 7.17 -7.08 11.46
C ARG A 52 8.47 -6.27 11.47
N ARG A 53 8.72 -5.45 10.43
CA ARG A 53 9.93 -4.62 10.33
C ARG A 53 9.98 -3.56 11.45
N LEU A 54 8.84 -2.89 11.72
CA LEU A 54 8.74 -1.91 12.81
C LEU A 54 8.93 -2.55 14.19
N ARG A 55 8.36 -3.75 14.43
CA ARG A 55 8.59 -4.51 15.67
C ARG A 55 10.06 -4.90 15.83
N GLN A 56 10.73 -5.37 14.75
CA GLN A 56 12.17 -5.68 14.75
C GLN A 56 13.03 -4.44 15.03
N ALA A 57 12.58 -3.26 14.62
CA ALA A 57 13.23 -1.99 14.91
C ALA A 57 12.89 -1.40 16.29
N GLY A 58 12.13 -2.14 17.12
CA GLY A 58 11.86 -1.83 18.53
C GLY A 58 10.52 -1.14 18.80
N CYS A 59 9.70 -0.82 17.81
CA CYS A 59 8.42 -0.17 18.01
C CYS A 59 7.39 -1.08 18.70
N THR A 60 6.48 -0.46 19.48
CA THR A 60 5.20 -1.09 19.84
C THR A 60 4.24 -0.93 18.67
N VAL A 61 3.79 -2.04 18.05
CA VAL A 61 3.03 -1.98 16.80
C VAL A 61 1.67 -2.66 16.97
N VAL A 62 0.63 -1.96 16.52
CA VAL A 62 -0.70 -2.51 16.25
C VAL A 62 -0.88 -2.63 14.74
N SER A 63 -1.44 -3.74 14.28
CA SER A 63 -1.76 -3.98 12.87
C SER A 63 -3.27 -4.02 12.66
N VAL A 64 -3.74 -3.41 11.57
CA VAL A 64 -5.16 -3.37 11.19
C VAL A 64 -5.35 -3.87 9.78
N ASP A 65 -6.39 -4.67 9.56
CA ASP A 65 -6.82 -5.12 8.23
C ASP A 65 -8.32 -5.49 8.29
N PRO A 66 -9.12 -5.23 7.26
CA PRO A 66 -10.52 -5.65 7.24
C PRO A 66 -10.69 -7.17 7.06
N ALA A 67 -9.68 -7.88 6.53
CA ALA A 67 -9.72 -9.30 6.25
C ALA A 67 -9.21 -10.14 7.41
N PRO A 68 -10.06 -10.94 8.09
CA PRO A 68 -9.64 -11.78 9.21
C PRO A 68 -8.54 -12.79 8.87
N GLY A 69 -8.49 -13.26 7.60
CA GLY A 69 -7.45 -14.17 7.12
C GLY A 69 -6.04 -13.58 7.14
N MET A 70 -5.89 -12.26 7.13
CA MET A 70 -4.61 -11.58 7.29
C MET A 70 -4.08 -11.66 8.73
N LYS A 71 -4.94 -12.01 9.70
CA LYS A 71 -4.62 -12.13 11.13
C LYS A 71 -4.06 -10.84 11.72
N PRO A 72 -4.73 -9.69 11.51
CA PRO A 72 -4.33 -8.44 12.14
C PRO A 72 -4.58 -8.46 13.64
N ASP A 73 -3.98 -7.53 14.38
CA ASP A 73 -4.30 -7.34 15.81
C ASP A 73 -5.72 -6.79 15.99
N VAL A 74 -6.19 -5.95 15.04
CA VAL A 74 -7.54 -5.37 15.03
C VAL A 74 -8.16 -5.51 13.64
N ILE A 75 -9.41 -6.00 13.58
CA ILE A 75 -10.17 -6.07 12.33
C ILE A 75 -10.94 -4.76 12.15
N ALA A 76 -10.53 -3.94 11.18
CA ALA A 76 -11.20 -2.70 10.81
C ALA A 76 -10.80 -2.25 9.40
N SER A 77 -11.62 -1.39 8.78
CA SER A 77 -11.26 -0.76 7.52
C SER A 77 -10.37 0.48 7.74
N ALA A 78 -9.62 0.85 6.71
CA ALA A 78 -8.76 2.03 6.74
C ALA A 78 -9.54 3.34 6.84
N GLU A 79 -10.80 3.33 6.39
CA GLU A 79 -11.73 4.47 6.41
C GLU A 79 -12.44 4.68 7.76
N ASN A 80 -12.30 3.73 8.69
CA ASN A 80 -12.93 3.80 10.02
C ASN A 80 -12.09 3.07 11.06
N LEU A 81 -11.08 3.75 11.61
CA LEU A 81 -10.14 3.19 12.56
C LEU A 81 -10.67 3.32 14.00
N PRO A 82 -10.76 2.21 14.77
CA PRO A 82 -11.36 2.20 16.10
C PRO A 82 -10.39 2.69 17.19
N PHE A 83 -9.68 3.78 16.94
CA PHE A 83 -8.70 4.37 17.86
C PHE A 83 -9.01 5.85 18.12
N ALA A 84 -8.59 6.35 19.27
CA ALA A 84 -8.70 7.76 19.58
C ALA A 84 -7.71 8.60 18.75
N ASP A 85 -7.97 9.90 18.67
CA ASP A 85 -7.09 10.85 18.00
C ASP A 85 -5.69 10.82 18.62
N GLY A 86 -4.65 10.85 17.79
CA GLY A 86 -3.27 10.88 18.24
C GLY A 86 -2.81 9.66 19.05
N SER A 87 -3.41 8.48 18.83
CA SER A 87 -3.08 7.26 19.58
C SER A 87 -1.73 6.65 19.21
N PHE A 88 -1.15 7.01 18.07
CA PHE A 88 0.09 6.44 17.56
C PHE A 88 1.06 7.54 17.14
N ASP A 89 2.33 7.42 17.48
CA ASP A 89 3.37 8.35 17.02
C ASP A 89 3.49 8.33 15.49
N VAL A 90 3.35 7.16 14.88
CA VAL A 90 3.39 6.98 13.44
C VAL A 90 2.31 6.03 12.94
N VAL A 91 1.73 6.38 11.79
CA VAL A 91 0.80 5.51 11.06
C VAL A 91 1.38 5.19 9.68
N ALA A 92 1.55 3.92 9.39
CA ALA A 92 2.08 3.42 8.12
C ALA A 92 0.98 2.71 7.31
N CYS A 93 1.09 2.78 5.98
CA CYS A 93 0.28 2.01 5.04
C CYS A 93 1.13 1.71 3.80
N ARG A 94 1.12 0.45 3.34
CA ARG A 94 1.97 0.05 2.22
C ARG A 94 1.23 -0.79 1.19
N ILE A 95 1.27 -0.34 -0.09
CA ILE A 95 0.73 -1.05 -1.26
C ILE A 95 -0.70 -1.55 -1.02
N ALA A 96 -1.59 -0.63 -0.62
CA ALA A 96 -2.96 -0.97 -0.26
C ALA A 96 -3.99 0.11 -0.63
N ALA A 97 -3.60 1.39 -0.67
CA ALA A 97 -4.56 2.48 -0.83
C ALA A 97 -5.27 2.45 -2.19
N HIS A 98 -4.64 1.90 -3.23
CA HIS A 98 -5.26 1.69 -4.55
C HIS A 98 -6.45 0.70 -4.52
N HIS A 99 -6.70 0.04 -3.40
CA HIS A 99 -7.87 -0.81 -3.15
C HIS A 99 -8.94 -0.15 -2.27
N PHE A 100 -8.68 1.02 -1.69
CA PHE A 100 -9.61 1.66 -0.76
C PHE A 100 -10.81 2.27 -1.50
N ALA A 101 -12.00 2.06 -0.95
CA ALA A 101 -13.23 2.61 -1.52
C ALA A 101 -13.28 4.14 -1.41
N ASP A 102 -12.70 4.70 -0.34
CA ASP A 102 -12.62 6.13 -0.07
C ASP A 102 -11.21 6.49 0.45
N VAL A 103 -10.27 6.76 -0.48
CA VAL A 103 -8.90 7.13 -0.13
C VAL A 103 -8.84 8.42 0.70
N PRO A 104 -9.60 9.50 0.39
CA PRO A 104 -9.68 10.69 1.23
C PRO A 104 -10.07 10.38 2.69
N ALA A 105 -11.13 9.59 2.91
CA ALA A 105 -11.53 9.18 4.26
C ALA A 105 -10.43 8.39 4.98
N ALA A 106 -9.79 7.45 4.27
CA ALA A 106 -8.70 6.64 4.83
C ALA A 106 -7.45 7.49 5.15
N VAL A 107 -7.13 8.52 4.37
CA VAL A 107 -6.06 9.48 4.69
C VAL A 107 -6.44 10.31 5.92
N GLY A 108 -7.71 10.76 6.01
CA GLY A 108 -8.25 11.48 7.16
C GLY A 108 -8.13 10.68 8.46
N GLU A 109 -8.52 9.42 8.44
CA GLU A 109 -8.43 8.52 9.61
C GLU A 109 -6.97 8.30 10.05
N ARG A 110 -6.06 8.04 9.10
CA ARG A 110 -4.63 7.92 9.41
C ARG A 110 -4.08 9.21 10.04
N ALA A 111 -4.42 10.37 9.48
CA ALA A 111 -4.03 11.66 10.04
C ALA A 111 -4.65 11.88 11.44
N ARG A 112 -5.90 11.50 11.65
CA ARG A 112 -6.60 11.63 12.93
C ARG A 112 -5.90 10.84 14.05
N VAL A 113 -5.60 9.55 13.78
CA VAL A 113 -5.03 8.66 14.80
C VAL A 113 -3.52 8.82 14.97
N ALA A 114 -2.82 9.47 14.03
CA ALA A 114 -1.40 9.81 14.17
C ALA A 114 -1.21 10.98 15.14
N ALA A 115 -0.21 10.89 16.02
CA ALA A 115 0.23 11.99 16.89
C ALA A 115 1.26 12.90 16.20
N ASP A 116 2.15 12.31 15.37
CA ASP A 116 3.24 13.05 14.72
C ASP A 116 3.22 12.88 13.20
N ARG A 117 3.24 11.64 12.67
CA ARG A 117 3.47 11.42 11.24
C ARG A 117 2.69 10.28 10.63
N VAL A 118 2.46 10.40 9.32
CA VAL A 118 1.91 9.37 8.45
C VAL A 118 2.91 9.06 7.35
N VAL A 119 3.19 7.77 7.10
CA VAL A 119 4.06 7.30 6.02
C VAL A 119 3.27 6.35 5.14
N VAL A 120 3.21 6.65 3.85
CA VAL A 120 2.48 5.83 2.87
C VAL A 120 3.41 5.43 1.74
N GLU A 121 3.34 4.18 1.33
CA GLU A 121 3.85 3.70 0.05
C GLU A 121 2.70 3.13 -0.75
N ASP A 122 2.60 3.50 -2.03
CA ASP A 122 1.64 2.88 -2.93
C ASP A 122 2.10 2.90 -4.39
N LEU A 123 1.32 2.24 -5.26
CA LEU A 123 1.50 2.34 -6.70
C LEU A 123 1.32 3.80 -7.13
N LEU A 124 2.20 4.26 -8.01
CA LEU A 124 2.09 5.59 -8.60
C LEU A 124 1.27 5.52 -9.89
N PHE A 125 0.32 6.42 -10.03
CA PHE A 125 -0.42 6.57 -11.28
C PHE A 125 0.54 6.92 -12.43
N GLU A 126 0.47 6.17 -13.51
CA GLU A 126 1.25 6.40 -14.74
C GLU A 126 0.39 7.09 -15.80
N ASP A 127 -0.61 6.36 -16.29
CA ASP A 127 -1.61 6.83 -17.23
C ASP A 127 -2.87 5.93 -17.19
N GLU A 128 -3.91 6.31 -17.94
CA GLU A 128 -5.17 5.56 -17.96
C GLU A 128 -5.05 4.17 -18.60
N GLN A 129 -4.09 3.96 -19.49
CA GLN A 129 -3.86 2.65 -20.11
C GLN A 129 -3.28 1.66 -19.10
N PHE A 130 -2.36 2.14 -18.26
CA PHE A 130 -1.80 1.36 -17.16
C PHE A 130 -2.86 1.05 -16.10
N GLU A 131 -3.69 2.04 -15.75
CA GLU A 131 -4.81 1.87 -14.82
C GLU A 131 -5.87 0.88 -15.35
N GLU A 132 -6.19 0.90 -16.67
CA GLU A 132 -7.06 -0.11 -17.28
C GLU A 132 -6.48 -1.51 -17.12
N ALA A 133 -5.18 -1.68 -17.36
CA ALA A 133 -4.49 -2.95 -17.18
C ALA A 133 -4.54 -3.44 -15.73
N HIS A 134 -4.36 -2.56 -14.74
CA HIS A 134 -4.46 -2.88 -13.33
C HIS A 134 -5.87 -3.35 -12.94
N ARG A 135 -6.93 -2.64 -13.39
CA ARG A 135 -8.33 -3.00 -13.12
C ARG A 135 -8.75 -4.31 -13.75
N LEU A 136 -8.31 -4.59 -14.99
CA LEU A 136 -8.58 -5.87 -15.66
C LEU A 136 -7.86 -7.02 -14.98
N ARG A 137 -6.61 -6.79 -14.56
CA ARG A 137 -5.82 -7.79 -13.85
C ARG A 137 -6.42 -8.14 -12.50
N ASP A 138 -6.78 -7.14 -11.72
CA ASP A 138 -7.32 -7.32 -10.37
C ASP A 138 -8.58 -6.47 -10.18
N PRO A 139 -9.76 -7.09 -10.20
CA PRO A 139 -11.03 -6.38 -10.02
C PRO A 139 -11.17 -5.66 -8.68
N THR A 140 -10.27 -5.91 -7.72
CA THR A 140 -10.22 -5.17 -6.45
C THR A 140 -9.43 -3.87 -6.55
N HIS A 141 -8.67 -3.67 -7.63
CA HIS A 141 -7.96 -2.42 -7.89
C HIS A 141 -8.97 -1.32 -8.24
N ILE A 142 -8.98 -0.25 -7.48
CA ILE A 142 -9.87 0.89 -7.70
C ILE A 142 -9.13 1.96 -8.49
N ARG A 143 -8.03 2.50 -7.92
CA ARG A 143 -7.24 3.53 -8.56
C ARG A 143 -5.90 3.78 -7.87
N SER A 144 -4.83 3.94 -8.66
CA SER A 144 -3.57 4.55 -8.19
C SER A 144 -3.66 6.08 -8.23
N LEU A 145 -2.93 6.75 -7.34
CA LEU A 145 -2.90 8.21 -7.28
C LEU A 145 -1.57 8.75 -7.82
N ALA A 146 -1.65 9.93 -8.47
CA ALA A 146 -0.48 10.70 -8.84
C ALA A 146 0.16 11.39 -7.61
N GLU A 147 1.42 11.80 -7.72
CA GLU A 147 2.13 12.47 -6.62
C GLU A 147 1.40 13.72 -6.12
N ASP A 148 0.91 14.55 -7.05
CA ASP A 148 0.21 15.79 -6.70
C ASP A 148 -1.15 15.54 -6.02
N GLU A 149 -1.82 14.42 -6.35
CA GLU A 149 -3.04 13.99 -5.66
C GLU A 149 -2.73 13.56 -4.23
N TRP A 150 -1.66 12.77 -4.01
CA TRP A 150 -1.19 12.41 -2.67
C TRP A 150 -0.86 13.63 -1.82
N ARG A 151 -0.10 14.59 -2.38
CA ARG A 151 0.26 15.83 -1.68
C ARG A 151 -0.98 16.62 -1.26
N ARG A 152 -1.95 16.80 -2.18
CA ARG A 152 -3.22 17.50 -1.87
C ARG A 152 -3.99 16.81 -0.76
N LEU A 153 -4.10 15.47 -0.78
CA LEU A 153 -4.81 14.72 0.27
C LEU A 153 -4.16 14.90 1.64
N PHE A 154 -2.84 14.86 1.71
CA PHE A 154 -2.12 15.08 2.96
C PHE A 154 -2.34 16.50 3.49
N GLU A 155 -2.22 17.51 2.63
CA GLU A 155 -2.44 18.91 3.00
C GLU A 155 -3.88 19.18 3.47
N GLN A 156 -4.88 18.58 2.83
CA GLN A 156 -6.28 18.71 3.20
C GLN A 156 -6.59 18.21 4.62
N VAL A 157 -5.83 17.24 5.12
CA VAL A 157 -5.99 16.69 6.47
C VAL A 157 -4.99 17.27 7.48
N GLY A 158 -4.27 18.35 7.12
CA GLY A 158 -3.35 19.05 8.00
C GLY A 158 -1.98 18.39 8.15
N LEU A 159 -1.60 17.53 7.22
CA LEU A 159 -0.27 16.94 7.16
C LEU A 159 0.61 17.74 6.20
N ARG A 160 1.77 18.23 6.68
CA ARG A 160 2.79 18.82 5.83
C ARG A 160 3.67 17.73 5.24
N VAL A 161 3.62 17.54 3.92
CA VAL A 161 4.51 16.60 3.23
C VAL A 161 5.95 17.13 3.30
N ASP A 162 6.83 16.40 3.96
CA ASP A 162 8.23 16.79 4.17
C ASP A 162 9.24 15.84 3.51
N ALA A 163 8.80 14.69 3.02
CA ALA A 163 9.62 13.77 2.25
C ALA A 163 8.77 13.04 1.20
N VAL A 164 9.32 12.88 0.01
CA VAL A 164 8.77 12.09 -1.11
C VAL A 164 9.89 11.44 -1.86
N GLU A 165 9.73 10.16 -2.19
CA GLU A 165 10.62 9.40 -3.06
C GLU A 165 9.80 8.55 -4.03
N VAL A 166 10.23 8.49 -5.28
CA VAL A 166 9.60 7.68 -6.32
C VAL A 166 10.57 6.59 -6.76
N PHE A 167 10.15 5.36 -6.61
CA PHE A 167 10.87 4.19 -7.08
C PHE A 167 10.37 3.81 -8.47
N GLY A 168 11.24 3.86 -9.47
CA GLY A 168 10.91 3.65 -10.88
C GLY A 168 11.48 2.37 -11.51
N GLU A 169 12.36 1.67 -10.80
CA GLU A 169 13.16 0.60 -11.41
C GLU A 169 12.67 -0.82 -11.09
N ARG A 170 11.56 -0.96 -10.37
CA ARG A 170 11.04 -2.29 -10.06
C ARG A 170 10.32 -2.85 -11.27
N ALA A 171 11.04 -3.61 -12.09
CA ALA A 171 10.42 -4.36 -13.18
C ALA A 171 9.79 -5.65 -12.63
N LEU A 172 8.50 -5.85 -12.92
CA LEU A 172 7.79 -7.09 -12.61
C LEU A 172 7.73 -7.98 -13.85
N GLU A 173 7.95 -9.26 -13.66
CA GLU A 173 7.67 -10.25 -14.71
C GLU A 173 6.17 -10.32 -14.95
N LEU A 174 5.73 -10.02 -16.17
CA LEU A 174 4.32 -9.87 -16.52
C LEU A 174 3.50 -11.16 -16.26
N GLU A 175 4.00 -12.31 -16.67
CA GLU A 175 3.27 -13.56 -16.51
C GLU A 175 3.10 -13.96 -15.02
N PRO A 176 4.14 -14.01 -14.18
CA PRO A 176 3.97 -14.23 -12.75
C PRO A 176 3.08 -13.20 -12.06
N TRP A 177 3.07 -11.96 -12.56
CA TRP A 177 2.21 -10.90 -12.03
C TRP A 177 0.73 -11.16 -12.33
N LEU A 178 0.38 -11.64 -13.54
CA LEU A 178 -0.98 -12.06 -13.90
C LEU A 178 -1.43 -13.28 -13.10
N GLU A 179 -0.56 -14.29 -12.99
CA GLU A 179 -0.86 -15.54 -12.28
C GLU A 179 -1.17 -15.34 -10.80
N ARG A 180 -0.53 -14.35 -10.16
CA ARG A 180 -0.69 -14.08 -8.72
C ARG A 180 -2.14 -13.80 -8.31
N VAL A 181 -2.95 -13.27 -9.19
CA VAL A 181 -4.38 -12.96 -8.96
C VAL A 181 -5.32 -13.80 -9.83
N ASP A 182 -4.78 -14.83 -10.48
CA ASP A 182 -5.52 -15.71 -11.40
C ASP A 182 -6.18 -14.95 -12.58
N CYS A 183 -5.52 -13.89 -13.07
CA CYS A 183 -5.97 -13.17 -14.27
C CYS A 183 -5.78 -14.04 -15.51
N ARG A 184 -6.87 -14.40 -16.18
CA ARG A 184 -6.88 -15.36 -17.30
C ARG A 184 -7.83 -14.93 -18.42
N GLY A 185 -7.83 -15.69 -19.50
CA GLY A 185 -8.75 -15.48 -20.63
C GLY A 185 -8.57 -14.13 -21.32
N ASP A 186 -9.69 -13.52 -21.68
CA ASP A 186 -9.71 -12.26 -22.45
C ASP A 186 -9.11 -11.10 -21.67
N ASP A 187 -9.30 -11.03 -20.34
CA ASP A 187 -8.70 -10.01 -19.49
C ASP A 187 -7.17 -10.08 -19.54
N ALA A 188 -6.60 -11.28 -19.41
CA ALA A 188 -5.14 -11.44 -19.48
C ALA A 188 -4.58 -11.10 -20.87
N VAL A 189 -5.31 -11.43 -21.94
CA VAL A 189 -4.95 -11.00 -23.30
C VAL A 189 -4.94 -9.50 -23.41
N ARG A 190 -6.01 -8.85 -22.94
CA ARG A 190 -6.13 -7.40 -22.98
C ARG A 190 -5.07 -6.69 -22.15
N VAL A 191 -4.73 -7.20 -20.96
CA VAL A 191 -3.63 -6.66 -20.13
C VAL A 191 -2.30 -6.71 -20.88
N ARG A 192 -1.98 -7.82 -21.55
CA ARG A 192 -0.75 -7.93 -22.35
C ARG A 192 -0.71 -6.91 -23.50
N GLU A 193 -1.84 -6.71 -24.19
CA GLU A 193 -1.95 -5.70 -25.24
C GLU A 193 -1.72 -4.28 -24.68
N LEU A 194 -2.38 -3.95 -23.57
CA LEU A 194 -2.25 -2.65 -22.92
C LEU A 194 -0.83 -2.39 -22.46
N LEU A 195 -0.14 -3.37 -21.89
CA LEU A 195 1.21 -3.21 -21.35
C LEU A 195 2.33 -3.46 -22.35
N ALA A 196 2.02 -3.91 -23.59
CA ALA A 196 3.02 -4.18 -24.62
C ALA A 196 4.00 -3.02 -24.88
N PRO A 197 3.59 -1.72 -24.89
CA PRO A 197 4.52 -0.62 -25.10
C PRO A 197 5.58 -0.46 -24.01
N TRP A 198 5.31 -0.98 -22.80
CA TRP A 198 6.21 -0.90 -21.63
C TRP A 198 6.90 -2.23 -21.30
N THR A 199 6.50 -3.31 -21.97
CA THR A 199 7.10 -4.63 -21.72
C THR A 199 8.44 -4.74 -22.42
N ASP A 200 9.50 -5.01 -21.66
CA ASP A 200 10.84 -5.21 -22.21
C ASP A 200 11.01 -6.57 -22.89
N ALA A 201 12.22 -6.82 -23.47
CA ALA A 201 12.54 -8.06 -24.18
C ALA A 201 12.52 -9.30 -23.28
N ASP A 202 12.65 -9.12 -21.97
CA ASP A 202 12.60 -10.19 -20.96
C ASP A 202 11.18 -10.40 -20.41
N GLY A 203 10.17 -9.72 -20.96
CA GLY A 203 8.78 -9.82 -20.52
C GLY A 203 8.51 -9.11 -19.19
N ARG A 204 9.27 -8.06 -18.87
CA ARG A 204 9.13 -7.29 -17.64
C ARG A 204 8.46 -5.96 -17.92
N VAL A 205 7.62 -5.54 -16.98
CA VAL A 205 6.91 -4.25 -17.00
C VAL A 205 7.41 -3.39 -15.84
N PRO A 206 7.77 -2.12 -16.07
CA PRO A 206 8.14 -1.22 -14.98
C PRO A 206 6.94 -1.01 -14.06
N MET A 207 7.18 -0.99 -12.77
CA MET A 207 6.17 -0.69 -11.76
C MET A 207 6.69 0.42 -10.87
N ARG A 208 6.09 1.59 -10.96
CA ARG A 208 6.48 2.72 -10.12
C ARG A 208 5.70 2.72 -8.83
N THR A 209 6.40 2.98 -7.75
CA THR A 209 5.82 3.23 -6.43
C THR A 209 6.27 4.58 -5.91
N ILE A 210 5.47 5.14 -5.02
CA ILE A 210 5.77 6.40 -4.35
C ILE A 210 5.75 6.17 -2.84
N VAL A 211 6.75 6.68 -2.14
CA VAL A 211 6.76 6.77 -0.68
C VAL A 211 6.61 8.25 -0.29
N LEU A 212 5.67 8.54 0.60
CA LEU A 212 5.45 9.88 1.14
C LEU A 212 5.45 9.86 2.66
N ARG A 213 6.04 10.91 3.25
CA ARG A 213 5.88 11.21 4.66
C ARG A 213 5.21 12.57 4.84
N GLY A 214 4.16 12.59 5.66
CA GLY A 214 3.55 13.83 6.15
C GLY A 214 3.63 13.92 7.66
N ARG A 215 3.95 15.10 8.17
CA ARG A 215 3.98 15.40 9.60
C ARG A 215 2.85 16.34 10.00
N LYS A 216 2.33 16.14 11.20
CA LYS A 216 1.46 17.12 11.84
C LYS A 216 2.21 18.42 12.12
N SER A 217 1.51 19.54 11.95
CA SER A 217 2.03 20.89 12.23
C SER A 217 2.05 21.20 13.70
#